data_d92b9b66fdfe65f0fd334be0b34cf04f
#
_entry.id   d92b9b66fdfe65f0fd334be0b34cf04f
#
_cell.length_a   1.000
_cell.length_b   1.000
_cell.length_c   1.000
_cell.angle_alpha   90.00
_cell.angle_beta   90.00
_cell.angle_gamma   90.00
#
_symmetry.space_group_name_H-M   'P 1'
#
loop_
_entity.id
_entity.type
_entity.pdbx_description
1 polymer ?
#
loop_
_entity_poly.entity_id
_entity_poly.type
_entity_poly.pdbx_seq_one_letter_code
_entity_poly.pdbx_strand_id
1 'polypeptide(L)'
;MKIETLEIAGINSALAALRLPFNKEPRSIFNFNLESNDKNYITSYSSATISDDDLILLKTLIKRGDEHAKVVRGIVVWVKITAPIYFFTEEETYRAGHERLSSQSTMHGVAKGLSGEELVKVKSELPMGVELTKVDFFSYQCLRNIVKQRHNHRLPEWHKFVDWIKTLPFAKELIFVGLEELYE
;
A
#
# COMPACT_ATOMS: atom_id res chain seq x y z
N MET A 1 -12.78 -1.34 -10.65
CA MET A 1 -11.86 -1.30 -9.48
C MET A 1 -12.06 0.01 -8.72
N LYS A 2 -12.21 -0.07 -7.40
CA LYS A 2 -12.19 1.08 -6.46
C LYS A 2 -11.07 0.86 -5.46
N ILE A 3 -10.40 1.96 -5.05
CA ILE A 3 -9.33 1.93 -4.06
C ILE A 3 -9.57 3.08 -3.08
N GLU A 4 -9.58 2.78 -1.79
CA GLU A 4 -9.82 3.72 -0.70
C GLU A 4 -8.71 3.57 0.34
N THR A 5 -7.91 4.61 0.53
CA THR A 5 -6.90 4.64 1.59
C THR A 5 -7.62 4.78 2.93
N LEU A 6 -7.37 3.84 3.85
CA LEU A 6 -7.98 3.85 5.19
C LEU A 6 -7.08 4.54 6.22
N GLU A 7 -5.79 4.21 6.19
CA GLU A 7 -4.81 4.71 7.15
C GLU A 7 -3.40 4.68 6.57
N ILE A 8 -2.54 5.59 6.99
CA ILE A 8 -1.11 5.59 6.70
C ILE A 8 -0.37 5.81 8.02
N ALA A 9 0.61 4.96 8.30
CA ALA A 9 1.40 5.03 9.53
C ALA A 9 2.89 4.80 9.28
N GLY A 10 3.70 5.12 10.30
CA GLY A 10 5.12 4.80 10.33
C GLY A 10 6.06 5.85 9.75
N ILE A 11 5.59 6.95 9.16
CA ILE A 11 6.47 8.00 8.60
C ILE A 11 7.39 8.56 9.70
N ASN A 12 6.83 8.94 10.85
CA ASN A 12 7.60 9.47 11.97
C ASN A 12 8.62 8.45 12.52
N SER A 13 8.19 7.19 12.67
CA SER A 13 9.06 6.10 13.15
C SER A 13 10.20 5.82 12.15
N ALA A 14 9.90 5.86 10.86
CA ALA A 14 10.88 5.71 9.80
C ALA A 14 11.93 6.83 9.82
N LEU A 15 11.49 8.09 10.00
CA LEU A 15 12.39 9.24 10.13
C LEU A 15 13.22 9.19 11.41
N ALA A 16 12.62 8.81 12.54
CA ALA A 16 13.35 8.61 13.80
C ALA A 16 14.47 7.56 13.66
N ALA A 17 14.21 6.49 12.92
CA ALA A 17 15.20 5.44 12.67
C ALA A 17 16.29 5.83 11.65
N LEU A 18 16.05 6.83 10.81
CA LEU A 18 16.88 7.16 9.64
C LEU A 18 18.33 7.48 10.00
N ARG A 19 18.55 8.25 11.08
CA ARG A 19 19.88 8.75 11.48
C ARG A 19 20.53 7.95 12.62
N LEU A 20 19.84 6.98 13.19
CA LEU A 20 20.40 6.13 14.26
C LEU A 20 21.76 5.50 13.90
N PRO A 21 22.00 4.99 12.68
CA PRO A 21 23.32 4.45 12.33
C PRO A 21 24.46 5.45 12.38
N PHE A 22 24.13 6.75 12.36
CA PHE A 22 25.11 7.86 12.43
C PHE A 22 25.20 8.50 13.81
N ASN A 23 24.51 7.93 14.84
CA ASN A 23 24.38 8.50 16.17
C ASN A 23 23.85 9.96 16.15
N LYS A 24 22.84 10.23 15.31
CA LYS A 24 22.25 11.55 15.14
C LYS A 24 20.73 11.49 15.24
N GLU A 25 20.14 12.57 15.76
CA GLU A 25 18.69 12.75 15.75
C GLU A 25 18.20 13.17 14.37
N PRO A 26 16.94 12.84 13.99
CA PRO A 26 16.32 13.33 12.77
C PRO A 26 16.18 14.86 12.85
N ARG A 27 16.28 15.52 11.69
CA ARG A 27 16.08 16.97 11.57
C ARG A 27 14.65 17.34 11.17
N SER A 28 13.84 16.34 10.90
CA SER A 28 12.43 16.50 10.54
C SER A 28 11.58 16.82 11.77
N ILE A 29 10.54 17.63 11.57
CA ILE A 29 9.58 17.98 12.62
C ILE A 29 8.38 17.05 12.51
N PHE A 30 8.02 16.41 13.61
CA PHE A 30 6.87 15.52 13.71
C PHE A 30 5.68 16.28 14.30
N ASN A 31 4.66 16.49 13.49
CA ASN A 31 3.39 17.05 13.95
C ASN A 31 2.35 15.92 14.01
N PHE A 32 1.91 15.58 15.22
CA PHE A 32 0.77 14.70 15.42
C PHE A 32 -0.49 15.57 15.45
N ASN A 33 -1.19 15.67 14.36
CA ASN A 33 -2.54 16.23 14.34
C ASN A 33 -3.53 15.07 14.46
N LEU A 34 -4.16 14.96 15.63
CA LEU A 34 -5.33 14.11 15.81
C LEU A 34 -6.55 14.94 15.36
N GLU A 35 -6.99 14.74 14.14
CA GLU A 35 -8.28 15.28 13.71
C GLU A 35 -9.36 14.27 14.06
N SER A 36 -10.20 14.61 15.06
CA SER A 36 -11.44 13.89 15.32
C SER A 36 -12.53 14.44 14.41
N ASN A 37 -12.91 13.70 13.41
CA ASN A 37 -14.19 13.95 12.74
C ASN A 37 -15.33 13.40 13.63
N ASP A 38 -16.48 14.10 13.67
CA ASP A 38 -17.69 13.80 14.45
C ASP A 38 -18.32 12.39 14.25
N LYS A 39 -17.61 11.46 13.61
CA LYS A 39 -18.06 10.09 13.34
C LYS A 39 -17.23 9.00 14.01
N ASN A 40 -16.62 9.28 15.16
CA ASN A 40 -15.85 8.30 15.96
C ASN A 40 -14.68 7.60 15.23
N TYR A 41 -14.14 8.18 14.17
CA TYR A 41 -12.91 7.71 13.54
C TYR A 41 -11.77 8.67 13.84
N ILE A 42 -10.72 8.15 14.49
CA ILE A 42 -9.47 8.88 14.65
C ILE A 42 -8.66 8.64 13.35
N THR A 43 -8.73 9.58 12.43
CA THR A 43 -7.80 9.61 11.30
C THR A 43 -6.55 10.36 11.75
N SER A 44 -5.51 9.63 12.14
CA SER A 44 -4.21 10.22 12.41
C SER A 44 -3.46 10.47 11.09
N TYR A 45 -3.67 11.63 10.49
CA TYR A 45 -2.73 12.14 9.50
C TYR A 45 -1.55 12.74 10.24
N SER A 46 -0.43 12.03 10.27
CA SER A 46 0.81 12.66 10.67
C SER A 46 1.29 13.54 9.52
N SER A 47 1.06 14.85 9.59
CA SER A 47 1.72 15.81 8.72
C SER A 47 3.17 15.94 9.18
N ALA A 48 4.04 15.05 8.72
CA ALA A 48 5.47 15.20 8.93
C ALA A 48 6.01 16.23 7.95
N THR A 49 6.68 17.26 8.44
CA THR A 49 7.52 18.10 7.59
C THR A 49 8.89 17.44 7.54
N ILE A 50 9.19 16.76 6.45
CA ILE A 50 10.51 16.15 6.23
C ILE A 50 11.50 17.27 5.91
N SER A 51 12.60 17.36 6.66
CA SER A 51 13.66 18.31 6.36
C SER A 51 14.38 17.91 5.06
N ASP A 52 14.91 18.90 4.33
CA ASP A 52 15.64 18.66 3.08
C ASP A 52 16.82 17.69 3.29
N ASP A 53 17.54 17.80 4.40
CA ASP A 53 18.66 16.91 4.73
C ASP A 53 18.21 15.45 4.94
N ASP A 54 17.07 15.23 5.61
CA ASP A 54 16.51 13.88 5.81
C ASP A 54 15.96 13.33 4.50
N LEU A 55 15.36 14.18 3.67
CA LEU A 55 14.85 13.80 2.36
C LEU A 55 15.98 13.40 1.41
N ILE A 56 17.09 14.16 1.39
CA ILE A 56 18.29 13.84 0.59
C ILE A 56 18.87 12.49 1.05
N LEU A 57 18.96 12.26 2.36
CA LEU A 57 19.48 11.00 2.89
C LEU A 57 18.56 9.82 2.53
N LEU A 58 17.24 9.97 2.68
CA LEU A 58 16.25 8.97 2.27
C LEU A 58 16.37 8.59 0.80
N LYS A 59 16.36 9.59 -0.10
CA LYS A 59 16.52 9.38 -1.53
C LYS A 59 17.83 8.66 -1.86
N THR A 60 18.92 9.03 -1.19
CA THR A 60 20.24 8.41 -1.37
C THR A 60 20.22 6.93 -0.96
N LEU A 61 19.60 6.61 0.19
CA LEU A 61 19.50 5.23 0.66
C LEU A 61 18.59 4.38 -0.25
N ILE A 62 17.47 4.94 -0.71
CA ILE A 62 16.55 4.25 -1.63
C ILE A 62 17.23 3.94 -2.97
N LYS A 63 18.03 4.88 -3.51
CA LYS A 63 18.77 4.68 -4.76
C LYS A 63 19.87 3.62 -4.65
N ARG A 64 20.41 3.39 -3.45
CA ARG A 64 21.44 2.36 -3.22
C ARG A 64 20.92 0.93 -3.22
N GLY A 65 19.61 0.75 -3.14
CA GLY A 65 18.96 -0.57 -3.17
C GLY A 65 18.18 -0.92 -1.90
N ASP A 66 17.48 -2.04 -1.97
CA ASP A 66 16.50 -2.45 -0.95
C ASP A 66 17.13 -2.76 0.42
N GLU A 67 18.41 -3.16 0.45
CA GLU A 67 19.17 -3.40 1.68
C GLU A 67 19.49 -2.11 2.44
N HIS A 68 19.51 -0.98 1.76
CA HIS A 68 19.72 0.35 2.34
C HIS A 68 18.41 1.10 2.59
N ALA A 69 17.36 0.75 1.85
CA ALA A 69 16.05 1.40 1.91
C ALA A 69 15.14 0.86 3.04
N LYS A 70 15.71 0.26 4.10
CA LYS A 70 14.93 -0.39 5.18
C LYS A 70 13.90 0.51 5.84
N VAL A 71 14.17 1.81 5.88
CA VAL A 71 13.30 2.83 6.46
C VAL A 71 11.91 2.82 5.82
N VAL A 72 11.80 2.68 4.50
CA VAL A 72 10.50 2.67 3.80
C VAL A 72 9.71 1.39 4.01
N ARG A 73 10.30 0.36 4.63
CA ARG A 73 9.55 -0.83 5.06
C ARG A 73 8.67 -0.56 6.27
N GLY A 74 9.06 0.42 7.09
CA GLY A 74 8.31 0.84 8.28
C GLY A 74 7.16 1.81 7.98
N ILE A 75 7.04 2.30 6.74
CA ILE A 75 5.92 3.13 6.32
C ILE A 75 4.88 2.22 5.68
N VAL A 76 3.69 2.19 6.24
CA VAL A 76 2.62 1.27 5.82
C VAL A 76 1.33 2.02 5.53
N VAL A 77 0.55 1.50 4.59
CA VAL A 77 -0.77 2.01 4.23
C VAL A 77 -1.79 0.87 4.31
N TRP A 78 -2.90 1.10 4.99
CA TRP A 78 -4.09 0.25 4.95
C TRP A 78 -5.02 0.75 3.86
N VAL A 79 -5.52 -0.18 3.05
CA VAL A 79 -6.29 0.15 1.87
C VAL A 79 -7.44 -0.84 1.70
N LYS A 80 -8.59 -0.31 1.30
CA LYS A 80 -9.75 -1.11 0.91
C LYS A 80 -9.84 -1.12 -0.60
N ILE A 81 -9.77 -2.31 -1.18
CA ILE A 81 -9.73 -2.52 -2.63
C ILE A 81 -10.94 -3.33 -3.06
N THR A 82 -11.72 -2.81 -4.01
CA THR A 82 -12.75 -3.57 -4.73
C THR A 82 -12.27 -3.80 -6.14
N ALA A 83 -12.05 -5.07 -6.51
CA ALA A 83 -11.49 -5.45 -7.80
C ALA A 83 -11.94 -6.87 -8.20
N PRO A 84 -11.78 -7.26 -9.48
CA PRO A 84 -12.03 -8.63 -9.94
C PRO A 84 -11.09 -9.65 -9.28
N ILE A 85 -11.54 -10.89 -9.13
CA ILE A 85 -10.75 -11.99 -8.55
C ILE A 85 -9.43 -12.17 -9.31
N TYR A 86 -9.43 -12.06 -10.64
CA TYR A 86 -8.20 -12.21 -11.43
C TYR A 86 -7.11 -11.19 -11.06
N PHE A 87 -7.48 -9.95 -10.66
CA PHE A 87 -6.50 -8.97 -10.18
C PHE A 87 -5.86 -9.43 -8.88
N PHE A 88 -6.67 -9.90 -7.93
CA PHE A 88 -6.19 -10.35 -6.63
C PHE A 88 -5.28 -11.58 -6.71
N THR A 89 -5.45 -12.46 -7.69
CA THR A 89 -4.53 -13.60 -7.88
C THR A 89 -3.11 -13.17 -8.23
N GLU A 90 -2.95 -12.05 -8.90
CA GLU A 90 -1.63 -11.47 -9.18
C GLU A 90 -1.13 -10.60 -8.02
N GLU A 91 -2.02 -9.83 -7.40
CA GLU A 91 -1.70 -8.93 -6.30
C GLU A 91 -1.17 -9.71 -5.09
N GLU A 92 -1.75 -10.85 -4.73
CA GLU A 92 -1.33 -11.73 -3.64
C GLU A 92 0.06 -12.39 -3.85
N THR A 93 0.66 -12.24 -5.00
CA THR A 93 2.05 -12.68 -5.23
C THR A 93 3.09 -11.77 -4.54
N TYR A 94 2.72 -10.54 -4.21
CA TYR A 94 3.55 -9.57 -3.50
C TYR A 94 3.51 -9.80 -1.99
N ARG A 95 4.23 -10.80 -1.47
CA ARG A 95 4.15 -11.19 -0.06
C ARG A 95 5.02 -10.38 0.88
N ALA A 96 6.15 -9.84 0.40
CA ALA A 96 7.07 -9.10 1.25
C ALA A 96 6.56 -7.68 1.52
N GLY A 97 6.02 -7.44 2.71
CA GLY A 97 5.47 -6.14 3.10
C GLY A 97 4.04 -5.88 2.62
N HIS A 98 3.32 -6.94 2.32
CA HIS A 98 1.90 -6.97 2.04
C HIS A 98 1.23 -8.05 2.88
N GLU A 99 0.06 -7.73 3.43
CA GLU A 99 -0.79 -8.68 4.16
C GLU A 99 -2.26 -8.37 3.91
N ARG A 100 -3.04 -9.41 3.62
CA ARG A 100 -4.49 -9.31 3.56
C ARG A 100 -5.09 -9.47 4.96
N LEU A 101 -5.79 -8.43 5.43
CA LEU A 101 -6.47 -8.48 6.73
C LEU A 101 -7.79 -9.23 6.64
N SER A 102 -8.57 -8.94 5.59
CA SER A 102 -9.87 -9.56 5.37
C SER A 102 -10.34 -9.40 3.92
N SER A 103 -11.27 -10.24 3.51
CA SER A 103 -11.93 -10.14 2.21
C SER A 103 -13.39 -10.54 2.28
N GLN A 104 -14.20 -10.02 1.37
CA GLN A 104 -15.55 -10.54 1.15
C GLN A 104 -15.50 -12.04 0.85
N SER A 105 -16.43 -12.78 1.44
CA SER A 105 -16.54 -14.21 1.25
C SER A 105 -17.58 -14.55 0.19
N THR A 106 -17.18 -15.28 -0.85
CA THR A 106 -18.12 -15.85 -1.81
C THR A 106 -19.05 -16.89 -1.18
N MET A 107 -18.63 -17.50 -0.03
CA MET A 107 -19.48 -18.42 0.74
C MET A 107 -20.69 -17.74 1.38
N HIS A 108 -20.52 -16.49 1.84
CA HIS A 108 -21.59 -15.68 2.43
C HIS A 108 -22.33 -14.83 1.40
N GLY A 109 -21.81 -14.75 0.16
CA GLY A 109 -22.42 -14.08 -0.99
C GLY A 109 -23.14 -15.07 -1.91
N VAL A 110 -22.56 -15.29 -3.09
CA VAL A 110 -23.16 -16.09 -4.17
C VAL A 110 -23.43 -17.55 -3.80
N ALA A 111 -22.73 -18.12 -2.83
CA ALA A 111 -22.87 -19.50 -2.35
C ALA A 111 -23.61 -19.61 -1.01
N LYS A 112 -24.29 -18.52 -0.59
CA LYS A 112 -25.00 -18.51 0.70
C LYS A 112 -26.09 -19.56 0.75
N GLY A 113 -26.04 -20.40 1.79
CA GLY A 113 -27.04 -21.46 2.03
C GLY A 113 -26.84 -22.73 1.19
N LEU A 114 -25.86 -22.76 0.29
CA LEU A 114 -25.56 -23.94 -0.52
C LEU A 114 -24.62 -24.89 0.23
N SER A 115 -24.73 -26.19 -0.11
CA SER A 115 -23.87 -27.25 0.45
C SER A 115 -23.66 -28.37 -0.59
N GLY A 116 -22.73 -29.30 -0.31
CA GLY A 116 -22.49 -30.47 -1.14
C GLY A 116 -22.16 -30.12 -2.58
N GLU A 117 -22.73 -30.88 -3.52
CA GLU A 117 -22.46 -30.78 -4.96
C GLU A 117 -22.89 -29.42 -5.56
N GLU A 118 -24.01 -28.87 -5.10
CA GLU A 118 -24.51 -27.57 -5.57
C GLU A 118 -23.54 -26.44 -5.21
N LEU A 119 -23.00 -26.46 -3.99
CA LEU A 119 -21.97 -25.52 -3.58
C LEU A 119 -20.73 -25.62 -4.47
N VAL A 120 -20.24 -26.84 -4.69
CA VAL A 120 -19.06 -27.09 -5.55
C VAL A 120 -19.29 -26.58 -6.96
N LYS A 121 -20.46 -26.87 -7.54
CA LYS A 121 -20.84 -26.42 -8.87
C LYS A 121 -20.78 -24.89 -8.97
N VAL A 122 -21.48 -24.17 -8.09
CA VAL A 122 -21.52 -22.70 -8.08
C VAL A 122 -20.10 -22.09 -7.90
N LYS A 123 -19.28 -22.70 -7.05
CA LYS A 123 -17.90 -22.23 -6.81
C LYS A 123 -16.98 -22.48 -8.00
N SER A 124 -17.14 -23.62 -8.69
CA SER A 124 -16.31 -23.96 -9.88
C SER A 124 -16.67 -23.14 -11.12
N GLU A 125 -17.91 -22.70 -11.22
CA GLU A 125 -18.42 -21.90 -12.34
C GLU A 125 -18.30 -20.39 -12.08
N LEU A 126 -17.76 -19.97 -10.92
CA LEU A 126 -17.66 -18.55 -10.56
C LEU A 126 -16.68 -17.82 -11.49
N PRO A 127 -17.15 -16.82 -12.25
CA PRO A 127 -16.27 -16.07 -13.15
C PRO A 127 -15.15 -15.34 -12.39
N MET A 128 -13.94 -15.39 -12.91
CA MET A 128 -12.80 -14.65 -12.35
C MET A 128 -12.99 -13.11 -12.38
N GLY A 129 -13.94 -12.63 -13.20
CA GLY A 129 -14.32 -11.22 -13.26
C GLY A 129 -15.23 -10.76 -12.12
N VAL A 130 -15.69 -11.66 -11.22
CA VAL A 130 -16.48 -11.26 -10.06
C VAL A 130 -15.65 -10.34 -9.17
N GLU A 131 -16.22 -9.18 -8.84
CA GLU A 131 -15.57 -8.23 -7.92
C GLU A 131 -15.74 -8.66 -6.46
N LEU A 132 -14.65 -8.59 -5.72
CA LEU A 132 -14.61 -8.73 -4.27
C LEU A 132 -14.03 -7.47 -3.66
N THR A 133 -14.33 -7.24 -2.40
CA THR A 133 -13.68 -6.19 -1.61
C THR A 133 -12.76 -6.83 -0.59
N LYS A 134 -11.53 -6.34 -0.51
CA LYS A 134 -10.52 -6.71 0.47
C LYS A 134 -10.07 -5.51 1.27
N VAL A 135 -9.55 -5.75 2.45
CA VAL A 135 -8.75 -4.79 3.22
C VAL A 135 -7.37 -5.41 3.38
N ASP A 136 -6.40 -4.72 2.82
CA ASP A 136 -5.00 -5.11 2.79
C ASP A 136 -4.13 -4.01 3.40
N PHE A 137 -2.92 -4.34 3.85
CA PHE A 137 -1.91 -3.32 4.06
C PHE A 137 -0.68 -3.57 3.17
N PHE A 138 0.00 -2.48 2.82
CA PHE A 138 1.24 -2.51 2.05
C PHE A 138 2.29 -1.63 2.72
N SER A 139 3.54 -2.09 2.76
CA SER A 139 4.66 -1.20 3.02
C SER A 139 5.00 -0.39 1.76
N TYR A 140 5.59 0.80 1.93
CA TYR A 140 6.08 1.60 0.80
C TYR A 140 7.13 0.86 -0.03
N GLN A 141 7.92 0.00 0.60
CA GLN A 141 8.85 -0.88 -0.12
C GLN A 141 8.11 -1.84 -1.06
N CYS A 142 7.02 -2.46 -0.60
CA CYS A 142 6.19 -3.34 -1.42
C CYS A 142 5.57 -2.57 -2.60
N LEU A 143 4.98 -1.39 -2.32
CA LEU A 143 4.40 -0.53 -3.36
C LEU A 143 5.44 -0.11 -4.41
N ARG A 144 6.66 0.22 -3.98
CA ARG A 144 7.77 0.52 -4.90
C ARG A 144 8.08 -0.66 -5.83
N ASN A 145 8.08 -1.89 -5.31
CA ASN A 145 8.32 -3.09 -6.10
C ASN A 145 7.18 -3.34 -7.10
N ILE A 146 5.93 -3.09 -6.68
CA ILE A 146 4.76 -3.15 -7.56
C ILE A 146 4.91 -2.14 -8.71
N VAL A 147 5.23 -0.89 -8.43
CA VAL A 147 5.44 0.14 -9.47
C VAL A 147 6.48 -0.32 -10.48
N LYS A 148 7.66 -0.78 -10.03
CA LYS A 148 8.73 -1.28 -10.92
C LYS A 148 8.27 -2.37 -11.86
N GLN A 149 7.39 -3.26 -11.42
CA GLN A 149 6.99 -4.46 -12.15
C GLN A 149 5.68 -4.31 -12.92
N ARG A 150 4.80 -3.39 -12.52
CA ARG A 150 3.43 -3.31 -13.01
C ARG A 150 3.06 -2.03 -13.74
N HIS A 151 3.94 -1.02 -13.84
CA HIS A 151 3.63 0.24 -14.52
C HIS A 151 3.20 0.05 -15.98
N ASN A 152 3.74 -0.93 -16.69
CA ASN A 152 3.41 -1.28 -18.08
C ASN A 152 2.61 -2.59 -18.21
N HIS A 153 1.88 -2.98 -17.17
CA HIS A 153 1.13 -4.24 -17.19
C HIS A 153 -0.07 -4.16 -18.14
N ARG A 154 -0.45 -5.32 -18.76
CA ARG A 154 -1.56 -5.39 -19.71
C ARG A 154 -2.93 -5.17 -19.06
N LEU A 155 -3.12 -5.55 -17.79
CA LEU A 155 -4.37 -5.35 -17.07
C LEU A 155 -4.49 -3.88 -16.63
N PRO A 156 -5.58 -3.19 -17.02
CA PRO A 156 -5.78 -1.78 -16.67
C PRO A 156 -5.95 -1.53 -15.16
N GLU A 157 -6.28 -2.56 -14.39
CA GLU A 157 -6.35 -2.49 -12.93
C GLU A 157 -5.00 -2.10 -12.33
N TRP A 158 -3.88 -2.59 -12.88
CA TRP A 158 -2.55 -2.23 -12.40
C TRP A 158 -2.23 -0.75 -12.66
N HIS A 159 -2.69 -0.20 -13.78
CA HIS A 159 -2.54 1.25 -14.04
C HIS A 159 -3.28 2.07 -12.98
N LYS A 160 -4.55 1.70 -12.69
CA LYS A 160 -5.33 2.35 -11.63
C LYS A 160 -4.68 2.20 -10.25
N PHE A 161 -4.04 1.05 -9.99
CA PHE A 161 -3.34 0.81 -8.74
C PHE A 161 -2.08 1.69 -8.64
N VAL A 162 -1.29 1.80 -9.71
CA VAL A 162 -0.12 2.69 -9.77
C VAL A 162 -0.53 4.16 -9.64
N ASP A 163 -1.63 4.58 -10.29
CA ASP A 163 -2.15 5.94 -10.16
C ASP A 163 -2.61 6.23 -8.71
N TRP A 164 -3.23 5.27 -8.03
CA TRP A 164 -3.51 5.39 -6.61
C TRP A 164 -2.22 5.54 -5.78
N ILE A 165 -1.17 4.78 -6.06
CA ILE A 165 0.12 4.91 -5.35
C ILE A 165 0.68 6.33 -5.48
N LYS A 166 0.51 6.99 -6.63
CA LYS A 166 0.93 8.39 -6.84
C LYS A 166 0.26 9.37 -5.88
N THR A 167 -0.94 9.06 -5.38
CA THR A 167 -1.69 9.92 -4.44
C THR A 167 -1.23 9.83 -3.00
N LEU A 168 -0.37 8.86 -2.66
CA LEU A 168 0.09 8.65 -1.29
C LEU A 168 1.08 9.74 -0.84
N PRO A 169 1.10 10.09 0.44
CA PRO A 169 2.04 11.06 0.99
C PRO A 169 3.50 10.68 0.66
N PHE A 170 4.27 11.65 0.18
CA PHE A 170 5.67 11.46 -0.20
C PHE A 170 5.92 10.33 -1.23
N ALA A 171 4.90 9.95 -2.01
CA ALA A 171 5.06 8.89 -3.00
C ALA A 171 6.20 9.21 -3.98
N LYS A 172 6.26 10.44 -4.51
CA LYS A 172 7.32 10.89 -5.41
C LYS A 172 8.69 10.73 -4.78
N GLU A 173 8.83 11.10 -3.52
CA GLU A 173 10.09 11.14 -2.78
C GLU A 173 10.53 9.78 -2.22
N LEU A 174 9.61 8.84 -2.00
CA LEU A 174 9.89 7.59 -1.29
C LEU A 174 9.61 6.34 -2.13
N ILE A 175 8.60 6.39 -2.99
CA ILE A 175 8.21 5.25 -3.82
C ILE A 175 8.79 5.37 -5.24
N PHE A 176 8.73 6.57 -5.84
CA PHE A 176 9.14 6.78 -7.24
C PHE A 176 10.59 7.28 -7.40
N VAL A 177 11.38 7.34 -6.34
CA VAL A 177 12.81 7.71 -6.42
C VAL A 177 13.58 6.79 -7.37
N GLY A 178 14.24 7.38 -8.40
CA GLY A 178 14.89 6.63 -9.49
C GLY A 178 13.90 5.97 -10.46
N LEU A 179 12.64 6.39 -10.42
CA LEU A 179 11.54 5.99 -11.29
C LEU A 179 10.69 7.23 -11.62
N GLU A 180 11.32 8.40 -11.65
CA GLU A 180 10.63 9.69 -11.75
C GLU A 180 9.78 9.78 -13.03
N GLU A 181 10.22 9.15 -14.12
CA GLU A 181 9.50 9.05 -15.40
C GLU A 181 8.16 8.29 -15.30
N LEU A 182 7.98 7.49 -14.27
CA LEU A 182 6.73 6.74 -14.02
C LEU A 182 5.74 7.53 -13.15
N TYR A 183 6.19 8.65 -12.58
CA TYR A 183 5.35 9.48 -11.72
C TYR A 183 4.51 10.48 -12.53
N GLU A 184 5.03 10.93 -13.68
CA GLU A 184 4.35 11.83 -14.62
C GLU A 184 3.20 11.10 -15.34
#